data_bd93b57679d47cca2b78db52efa9f01f
#
_entry.id   bd93b57679d47cca2b78db52efa9f01f
#
_cell.length_a   1.000
_cell.length_b   1.000
_cell.length_c   1.000
_cell.angle_alpha   90.00
_cell.angle_beta   90.00
_cell.angle_gamma   90.00
#
_symmetry.space_group_name_H-M   'P 1'
#
loop_
_entity.id
_entity.type
_entity.pdbx_description
1 polymer ?
#
loop_
_entity_poly.entity_id
_entity_poly.type
_entity_poly.pdbx_seq_one_letter_code
_entity_poly.pdbx_strand_id
1 'polypeptide(L)'
;MSVHDSPQTVPLEESILEVLMRAGAATLSAPEIAHTISPNGDWHGLLLPIRRAAVALAQAGRLVIYRKGKPADPNDFRGVYRLGLPRQD
;
A
#
# COMPACT_ATOMS: atom_id res chain seq x y z
N MET A 1 19.95 -10.07 -22.62
CA MET A 1 19.35 -9.88 -22.08
C MET A 1 18.97 -9.92 -21.17
N SER A 2 18.81 -9.95 -20.94
CA SER A 2 18.38 -9.99 -20.13
C SER A 2 17.71 -10.02 -19.53
N VAL A 3 17.48 -10.14 -19.14
CA VAL A 3 16.77 -10.12 -18.56
C VAL A 3 16.20 -10.40 -17.88
N HIS A 4 16.07 -10.51 -17.55
CA HIS A 4 15.50 -10.73 -16.98
C HIS A 4 14.94 -10.58 -16.18
N ASP A 5 15.38 -10.37 -16.46
CA ASP A 5 14.65 -9.93 -15.52
C ASP A 5 13.67 -10.72 -14.91
N SER A 6 13.45 -10.89 -13.76
CA SER A 6 12.46 -11.72 -13.20
C SER A 6 11.17 -10.98 -13.02
N PRO A 7 10.07 -11.40 -13.65
CA PRO A 7 8.81 -10.69 -13.50
C PRO A 7 8.23 -10.80 -12.09
N GLN A 8 8.73 -11.73 -11.27
CA GLN A 8 8.21 -11.89 -9.91
C GLN A 8 8.74 -10.84 -8.95
N THR A 9 9.66 -10.00 -9.38
CA THR A 9 10.29 -9.03 -8.49
C THR A 9 9.66 -7.65 -8.59
N VAL A 10 8.35 -7.58 -8.81
CA VAL A 10 7.66 -6.30 -8.75
C VAL A 10 7.79 -5.76 -7.33
N PRO A 11 8.29 -4.53 -7.16
CA PRO A 11 8.39 -3.95 -5.81
C PRO A 11 7.04 -3.88 -5.13
N LEU A 12 7.03 -4.15 -3.83
CA LEU A 12 5.79 -4.11 -3.07
C LEU A 12 5.11 -2.75 -3.17
N GLU A 13 5.90 -1.68 -3.21
CA GLU A 13 5.34 -0.33 -3.36
C GLU A 13 4.50 -0.20 -4.62
N GLU A 14 4.99 -0.74 -5.74
CA GLU A 14 4.23 -0.68 -6.98
C GLU A 14 2.97 -1.52 -6.92
N SER A 15 3.05 -2.68 -6.26
CA SER A 15 1.89 -3.53 -6.08
C SER A 15 0.81 -2.82 -5.27
N ILE A 16 1.21 -2.13 -4.21
CA ILE A 16 0.27 -1.36 -3.39
C ILE A 16 -0.40 -0.28 -4.22
N LEU A 17 0.38 0.48 -4.98
CA LEU A 17 -0.18 1.57 -5.79
C LEU A 17 -1.12 1.03 -6.85
N GLU A 18 -0.79 -0.10 -7.46
CA GLU A 18 -1.66 -0.71 -8.46
C GLU A 18 -3.00 -1.11 -7.84
N VAL A 19 -2.97 -1.72 -6.67
CA VAL A 19 -4.19 -2.10 -5.97
C VAL A 19 -5.05 -0.87 -5.67
N LEU A 20 -4.41 0.20 -5.19
CA LEU A 20 -5.13 1.45 -4.91
C LEU A 20 -5.70 2.08 -6.16
N MET A 21 -5.00 2.00 -7.27
CA MET A 21 -5.51 2.54 -8.53
C MET A 21 -6.76 1.81 -8.99
N ARG A 22 -6.80 0.50 -8.77
CA ARG A 22 -7.99 -0.28 -9.10
C ARG A 22 -9.17 0.06 -8.20
N ALA A 23 -8.89 0.42 -6.96
CA ALA A 23 -9.93 0.81 -6.02
C ALA A 23 -10.49 2.20 -6.30
N GLY A 24 -9.77 3.00 -7.09
CA GLY A 24 -10.21 4.34 -7.45
C GLY A 24 -10.20 5.28 -6.25
N ALA A 25 -11.34 5.88 -5.94
CA ALA A 25 -11.43 6.85 -4.85
C ALA A 25 -11.57 6.19 -3.48
N ALA A 26 -11.76 4.87 -3.43
CA ALA A 26 -11.91 4.17 -2.16
C ALA A 26 -10.58 4.01 -1.45
N THR A 27 -10.64 3.92 -0.12
CA THR A 27 -9.48 3.56 0.68
C THR A 27 -9.51 2.07 0.99
N LEU A 28 -8.34 1.49 1.23
CA LEU A 28 -8.23 0.07 1.56
C LEU A 28 -7.41 -0.09 2.83
N SER A 29 -7.78 -1.08 3.63
CA SER A 29 -6.99 -1.44 4.80
C SER A 29 -5.79 -2.28 4.40
N ALA A 30 -4.80 -2.38 5.30
CA ALA A 30 -3.63 -3.20 5.03
C ALA A 30 -4.00 -4.66 4.78
N PRO A 31 -4.89 -5.29 5.58
CA PRO A 31 -5.31 -6.66 5.28
C PRO A 31 -5.96 -6.81 3.91
N GLU A 32 -6.78 -5.85 3.50
CA GLU A 32 -7.41 -5.90 2.18
C GLU A 32 -6.36 -5.89 1.07
N ILE A 33 -5.36 -5.02 1.21
CA ILE A 33 -4.28 -4.95 0.23
C ILE A 33 -3.47 -6.23 0.23
N ALA A 34 -3.15 -6.75 1.41
CA ALA A 34 -2.38 -7.98 1.53
C ALA A 34 -3.10 -9.16 0.88
N HIS A 35 -4.41 -9.28 1.10
CA HIS A 35 -5.21 -10.32 0.48
C HIS A 35 -5.23 -10.19 -1.04
N THR A 36 -5.28 -8.97 -1.54
CA THR A 36 -5.30 -8.74 -2.98
C THR A 36 -3.97 -9.12 -3.63
N ILE A 37 -2.87 -8.80 -2.95
CA ILE A 37 -1.53 -9.11 -3.47
C ILE A 37 -1.23 -10.60 -3.37
N SER A 38 -1.66 -11.24 -2.29
CA SER A 38 -1.35 -12.65 -2.03
C SER A 38 -2.60 -13.40 -1.61
N PRO A 39 -3.54 -13.64 -2.56
CA PRO A 39 -4.83 -14.26 -2.22
C PRO A 39 -4.71 -15.69 -1.75
N ASN A 40 -3.69 -16.41 -2.20
CA ASN A 40 -3.51 -17.82 -1.85
C ASN A 40 -2.28 -18.07 -0.99
N GLY A 41 -1.63 -17.00 -0.54
CA GLY A 41 -0.39 -17.12 0.21
C GLY A 41 -0.52 -16.59 1.62
N ASP A 42 0.63 -16.33 2.23
CA ASP A 42 0.71 -15.82 3.58
C ASP A 42 0.55 -14.31 3.58
N TRP A 43 -0.71 -13.85 3.51
CA TRP A 43 -0.97 -12.42 3.50
C TRP A 43 -0.61 -11.76 4.83
N HIS A 44 -0.63 -12.53 5.93
CA HIS A 44 -0.24 -11.96 7.23
C HIS A 44 1.21 -11.49 7.22
N GLY A 45 2.09 -12.21 6.53
CA GLY A 45 3.49 -11.83 6.44
C GLY A 45 3.72 -10.55 5.66
N LEU A 46 2.71 -10.08 4.92
CA LEU A 46 2.83 -8.83 4.18
C LEU A 46 2.45 -7.61 5.00
N LEU A 47 1.82 -7.77 6.16
CA LEU A 47 1.28 -6.63 6.89
C LEU A 47 2.36 -5.63 7.30
N LEU A 48 3.47 -6.09 7.86
CA LEU A 48 4.54 -5.19 8.24
C LEU A 48 5.27 -4.60 7.03
N PRO A 49 5.62 -5.39 6.02
CA PRO A 49 6.19 -4.81 4.80
C PRO A 49 5.28 -3.77 4.15
N ILE A 50 3.95 -4.02 4.14
CA ILE A 50 3.01 -3.04 3.59
C ILE A 50 3.06 -1.74 4.39
N ARG A 51 3.10 -1.83 5.72
CA ARG A 51 3.19 -0.63 6.55
C ARG A 51 4.45 0.17 6.22
N ARG A 52 5.58 -0.50 6.10
CA ARG A 52 6.85 0.17 5.78
C ARG A 52 6.81 0.82 4.40
N ALA A 53 6.28 0.09 3.42
CA ALA A 53 6.16 0.62 2.07
C ALA A 53 5.20 1.81 2.04
N ALA A 54 4.09 1.72 2.79
CA ALA A 54 3.11 2.80 2.86
C ALA A 54 3.73 4.07 3.43
N VAL A 55 4.55 3.94 4.47
CA VAL A 55 5.23 5.11 5.05
C VAL A 55 6.13 5.77 4.02
N ALA A 56 6.92 4.98 3.30
CA ALA A 56 7.81 5.51 2.26
C ALA A 56 7.01 6.20 1.15
N LEU A 57 5.93 5.57 0.71
CA LEU A 57 5.10 6.14 -0.35
C LEU A 57 4.40 7.42 0.11
N ALA A 58 3.94 7.46 1.36
CA ALA A 58 3.30 8.64 1.89
C ALA A 58 4.29 9.81 2.01
N GLN A 59 5.51 9.52 2.43
CA GLN A 59 6.54 10.54 2.51
C GLN A 59 6.89 11.08 1.13
N ALA A 60 6.78 10.24 0.11
CA ALA A 60 7.01 10.66 -1.28
C ALA A 60 5.80 11.34 -1.90
N GLY A 61 4.69 11.42 -1.18
CA GLY A 61 3.46 12.04 -1.70
C GLY A 61 2.68 11.18 -2.67
N ARG A 62 2.95 9.87 -2.72
CA ARG A 62 2.33 8.98 -3.68
C ARG A 62 1.08 8.29 -3.18
N LEU A 63 0.87 8.29 -1.87
CA LEU A 63 -0.39 7.83 -1.27
C LEU A 63 -0.62 8.57 0.03
N VAL A 64 -1.80 8.37 0.62
CA VAL A 64 -2.16 8.99 1.90
C VAL A 64 -2.52 7.88 2.87
N ILE A 65 -2.02 8.00 4.10
CA ILE A 65 -2.38 7.12 5.20
C ILE A 65 -3.51 7.79 5.97
N TYR A 66 -4.59 7.05 6.20
CA TYR A 66 -5.76 7.56 6.92
C TYR A 66 -5.94 6.84 8.23
N ARG A 67 -6.31 7.60 9.24
CA ARG A 67 -6.73 7.11 10.54
C ARG A 67 -8.05 7.75 10.89
N LYS A 68 -9.07 6.92 11.14
CA LYS A 68 -10.40 7.41 11.51
C LYS A 68 -10.94 8.44 10.51
N GLY A 69 -10.68 8.20 9.24
CA GLY A 69 -11.18 9.06 8.17
C GLY A 69 -10.37 10.31 7.90
N LYS A 70 -9.27 10.51 8.59
CA LYS A 70 -8.44 11.70 8.42
C LYS A 70 -7.01 11.33 8.04
N PRO A 71 -6.34 12.15 7.24
CA PRO A 71 -4.94 11.90 6.93
C PRO A 71 -4.11 11.87 8.21
N ALA A 72 -3.19 10.92 8.27
CA ALA A 72 -2.32 10.74 9.41
C ALA A 72 -0.88 11.05 9.03
N ASP A 73 -0.09 11.43 10.03
CA ASP A 73 1.34 11.64 9.82
C ASP A 73 2.01 10.30 9.56
N PRO A 74 2.68 10.11 8.42
CA PRO A 74 3.34 8.84 8.12
C PRO A 74 4.38 8.44 9.15
N ASN A 75 4.92 9.39 9.88
CA ASN A 75 5.96 9.12 10.86
C ASN A 75 5.40 8.90 12.26
N ASP A 76 4.09 9.03 12.45
CA ASP A 76 3.51 8.97 13.79
C ASP A 76 2.05 8.55 13.72
N PHE A 77 1.82 7.27 13.44
CA PHE A 77 0.46 6.74 13.49
C PHE A 77 0.50 5.34 14.10
N ARG A 78 -0.59 4.99 14.76
CA ARG A 78 -0.72 3.70 15.43
C ARG A 78 -2.10 3.11 15.18
N GLY A 79 -2.17 1.78 15.29
CA GLY A 79 -3.44 1.08 15.20
C GLY A 79 -3.88 0.87 13.76
N VAL A 80 -5.16 0.70 13.59
CA VAL A 80 -5.73 0.41 12.27
C VAL A 80 -5.64 1.66 11.39
N TYR A 81 -5.21 1.44 10.17
CA TYR A 81 -5.09 2.53 9.20
C TYR A 81 -5.60 2.06 7.85
N ARG A 82 -5.86 3.02 6.97
CA ARG A 82 -6.27 2.74 5.59
C ARG A 82 -5.40 3.55 4.66
N LEU A 83 -5.31 3.09 3.43
CA LEU A 83 -4.48 3.73 2.41
C LEU A 83 -5.36 4.16 1.24
N GLY A 84 -5.02 5.30 0.64
CA GLY A 84 -5.70 5.78 -0.54
C GLY A 84 -4.76 6.61 -1.39
N LEU A 85 -5.16 6.83 -2.64
CA LEU A 85 -4.39 7.68 -3.53
C LEU A 85 -4.59 9.14 -3.14
N PRO A 86 -3.58 9.99 -3.37
CA PRO A 86 -3.73 11.42 -3.11
C PRO A 86 -4.88 11.99 -3.94
N ARG A 87 -5.63 12.89 -3.35
CA ARG A 87 -6.70 13.57 -4.08
C ARG A 87 -6.09 14.67 -4.93
N GLN A 88 -6.65 14.81 -6.11
CA GLN A 88 -6.24 15.86 -7.02
C GLN A 88 -7.40 16.82 -7.18
N ASP A 89 -7.39 17.85 -6.39
CA ASP A 89 -8.43 18.86 -6.43
C ASP A 89 -8.01 20.04 -7.28
#